data_c612225b20120090f69bc6740dc9c026
#
_entry.id   c612225b20120090f69bc6740dc9c026
#
_cell.length_a   1.000
_cell.length_b   1.000
_cell.length_c   1.000
_cell.angle_alpha   90.00
_cell.angle_beta   90.00
_cell.angle_gamma   90.00
#
_symmetry.space_group_name_H-M   'P 1'
#
loop_
_entity.id
_entity.type
_entity.pdbx_description
1 polymer ?
#
loop_
_entity_poly.entity_id
_entity_poly.type
_entity_poly.pdbx_seq_one_letter_code
_entity_poly.pdbx_strand_id
1 'polypeptide(L)'
;GGVGIFTGRVPFVWISNAFTNTGVEKKGTTISSSVPGMANYHQAIQDVITAGTTKKPEIAVVQKSFKYPQVFRANLAVEQTLPGNVKLQLEGIYSKTMNNVFFENLALTKVGEVFAVPGVNASAAPFYSNASSAYENIINLKNTNKGYSYALSAQLEKYFDFGLDVAASYTYGRSRSVNDGTSSVAYSNWKYNYSRDTNGPGEMGYSKFDIPHRVMVRLNYNSPKYCQGWLSTSVGIVYTGTSGGRYSLTMNEKDDFNGDGWRGNNLLYIPTKDELSKMNFIASTDKKGNVTTADQARQLFEDWIQGNSYARTHRGQYAERNSCMTDWENNIDLHFGQSIHLKNLVRLEFTLDVINFTNMLNKRWGTTYGNAYNVSPIMVNKIVKTGAAGNIVAEPSYTYNPNANPTPSDIASRWHMQLGFRIAF
;
A
#
# COMPACT_ATOMS: atom_id res chain seq x y z
N GLY A 1 27.62 -16.38 0.56
CA GLY A 1 27.04 -15.22 -0.13
C GLY A 1 27.14 -15.34 -1.64
N GLY A 2 26.53 -14.40 -2.32
CA GLY A 2 26.53 -14.39 -3.78
C GLY A 2 26.06 -13.06 -4.35
N VAL A 3 26.38 -12.89 -5.63
CA VAL A 3 25.93 -11.75 -6.42
C VAL A 3 25.42 -12.24 -7.77
N GLY A 4 24.41 -11.55 -8.31
CA GLY A 4 23.88 -11.93 -9.61
C GLY A 4 22.91 -10.90 -10.17
N ILE A 5 22.63 -11.06 -11.46
CA ILE A 5 21.57 -10.33 -12.16
C ILE A 5 20.45 -11.31 -12.44
N PHE A 6 19.26 -10.97 -11.95
CA PHE A 6 18.08 -11.82 -12.07
C PHE A 6 17.05 -11.14 -12.96
N THR A 7 16.60 -11.87 -13.99
CA THR A 7 15.55 -11.41 -14.90
C THR A 7 14.24 -12.09 -14.52
N GLY A 8 13.24 -11.28 -14.20
CA GLY A 8 11.88 -11.73 -13.88
C GLY A 8 10.98 -11.67 -15.11
N ARG A 9 9.81 -12.31 -15.03
CA ARG A 9 8.75 -12.15 -16.02
C ARG A 9 7.83 -11.01 -15.58
N VAL A 10 7.32 -10.24 -16.53
CA VAL A 10 6.17 -9.36 -16.26
C VAL A 10 4.91 -10.21 -16.12
N PRO A 11 3.95 -9.81 -15.30
CA PRO A 11 2.62 -10.40 -15.35
C PRO A 11 2.08 -10.34 -16.78
N PHE A 12 1.82 -11.48 -17.39
CA PHE A 12 1.36 -11.55 -18.79
C PHE A 12 0.08 -10.76 -19.03
N VAL A 13 -0.75 -10.58 -18.00
CA VAL A 13 -1.96 -9.78 -18.08
C VAL A 13 -1.69 -8.33 -18.50
N TRP A 14 -0.57 -7.73 -18.11
CA TRP A 14 -0.22 -6.36 -18.55
C TRP A 14 0.09 -6.29 -20.04
N ILE A 15 0.72 -7.34 -20.59
CA ILE A 15 0.97 -7.47 -22.03
C ILE A 15 -0.34 -7.82 -22.76
N SER A 16 -1.15 -8.74 -22.21
CA SER A 16 -2.43 -9.12 -22.82
C SER A 16 -3.42 -7.95 -22.90
N ASN A 17 -3.37 -7.00 -21.95
CA ASN A 17 -4.15 -5.77 -22.02
C ASN A 17 -3.90 -4.98 -23.32
N ALA A 18 -2.68 -5.03 -23.86
CA ALA A 18 -2.35 -4.37 -25.14
C ALA A 18 -3.03 -5.04 -26.35
N PHE A 19 -3.34 -6.35 -26.25
CA PHE A 19 -4.01 -7.11 -27.32
C PHE A 19 -5.52 -7.19 -27.16
N THR A 20 -6.03 -7.13 -25.92
CA THR A 20 -7.46 -7.26 -25.63
C THR A 20 -8.21 -5.94 -25.64
N ASN A 21 -7.53 -4.82 -25.36
CA ASN A 21 -8.09 -3.47 -25.30
C ASN A 21 -7.57 -2.64 -26.48
N THR A 22 -7.88 -3.05 -27.70
CA THR A 22 -7.46 -2.32 -28.91
C THR A 22 -8.30 -1.08 -29.16
N GLY A 23 -9.49 -0.98 -28.54
CA GLY A 23 -10.46 0.08 -28.80
C GLY A 23 -11.17 -0.02 -30.16
N VAL A 24 -10.85 -1.04 -30.97
CA VAL A 24 -11.43 -1.27 -32.30
C VAL A 24 -12.54 -2.33 -32.24
N GLU A 25 -12.27 -3.47 -31.62
CA GLU A 25 -13.16 -4.64 -31.61
C GLU A 25 -14.22 -4.56 -30.51
N LYS A 26 -13.97 -3.80 -29.44
CA LYS A 26 -14.87 -3.67 -28.29
C LYS A 26 -15.07 -2.22 -27.93
N LYS A 27 -16.34 -1.83 -27.79
CA LYS A 27 -16.71 -0.54 -27.21
C LYS A 27 -17.29 -0.78 -25.81
N GLY A 28 -16.81 -0.03 -24.82
CA GLY A 28 -17.27 -0.11 -23.44
C GLY A 28 -18.20 1.05 -23.10
N THR A 29 -19.15 0.79 -22.23
CA THR A 29 -19.93 1.82 -21.57
C THR A 29 -20.12 1.48 -20.10
N THR A 30 -20.39 2.49 -19.26
CA THR A 30 -20.70 2.28 -17.85
C THR A 30 -22.16 2.67 -17.64
N ILE A 31 -22.97 1.73 -17.17
CA ILE A 31 -24.35 1.96 -16.79
C ILE A 31 -24.39 2.17 -15.27
N SER A 32 -24.92 3.31 -14.82
CA SER A 32 -25.10 3.58 -13.39
C SER A 32 -26.22 2.71 -12.82
N SER A 33 -26.05 2.21 -11.59
CA SER A 33 -27.09 1.49 -10.85
C SER A 33 -28.35 2.33 -10.56
N SER A 34 -28.27 3.65 -10.73
CA SER A 34 -29.41 4.57 -10.61
C SER A 34 -30.27 4.70 -11.86
N VAL A 35 -29.91 4.02 -12.97
CA VAL A 35 -30.74 4.00 -14.18
C VAL A 35 -31.99 3.18 -13.91
N PRO A 36 -33.22 3.74 -14.04
CA PRO A 36 -34.46 2.99 -13.93
C PRO A 36 -34.43 1.80 -14.91
N GLY A 37 -34.83 0.62 -14.44
CA GLY A 37 -34.88 -0.59 -15.30
C GLY A 37 -33.61 -1.46 -15.27
N MET A 38 -32.63 -1.22 -14.39
CA MET A 38 -31.49 -2.11 -14.20
C MET A 38 -31.86 -3.57 -13.87
N ALA A 39 -33.09 -3.83 -13.39
CA ALA A 39 -33.64 -5.18 -13.27
C ALA A 39 -33.77 -5.87 -14.64
N ASN A 40 -33.82 -5.11 -15.73
CA ASN A 40 -33.80 -5.60 -17.10
C ASN A 40 -32.55 -5.09 -17.83
N TYR A 41 -31.38 -5.67 -17.49
CA TYR A 41 -30.10 -5.24 -18.03
C TYR A 41 -30.01 -5.36 -19.57
N HIS A 42 -30.77 -6.27 -20.20
CA HIS A 42 -30.81 -6.38 -21.65
C HIS A 42 -31.39 -5.11 -22.29
N GLN A 43 -32.48 -4.56 -21.75
CA GLN A 43 -33.07 -3.32 -22.26
C GLN A 43 -32.11 -2.15 -22.02
N ALA A 44 -31.47 -2.06 -20.83
CA ALA A 44 -30.52 -1.00 -20.52
C ALA A 44 -29.30 -1.02 -21.47
N ILE A 45 -28.82 -2.21 -21.88
CA ILE A 45 -27.77 -2.35 -22.88
C ILE A 45 -28.24 -1.86 -24.25
N GLN A 46 -29.45 -2.24 -24.69
CA GLN A 46 -30.01 -1.81 -25.97
C GLN A 46 -30.22 -0.28 -25.99
N ASP A 47 -30.72 0.30 -24.90
CA ASP A 47 -30.91 1.75 -24.78
C ASP A 47 -29.58 2.52 -24.92
N VAL A 48 -28.49 2.00 -24.30
CA VAL A 48 -27.15 2.59 -24.44
C VAL A 48 -26.60 2.44 -25.84
N ILE A 49 -26.78 1.28 -26.49
CA ILE A 49 -26.36 1.06 -27.87
C ILE A 49 -27.12 2.01 -28.81
N THR A 50 -28.42 2.15 -28.59
CA THR A 50 -29.29 3.03 -29.39
C THR A 50 -28.97 4.51 -29.18
N ALA A 51 -28.66 4.91 -27.97
CA ALA A 51 -28.28 6.30 -27.63
C ALA A 51 -26.88 6.68 -28.17
N GLY A 52 -26.09 5.73 -28.64
CA GLY A 52 -24.75 5.97 -29.22
C GLY A 52 -23.71 6.54 -28.25
N THR A 53 -24.01 6.58 -26.94
CA THR A 53 -23.13 7.12 -25.90
C THR A 53 -22.07 6.09 -25.52
N THR A 54 -21.08 5.88 -26.37
CA THR A 54 -19.92 5.09 -26.04
C THR A 54 -18.82 5.99 -25.47
N LYS A 55 -18.24 5.60 -24.32
CA LYS A 55 -17.03 6.25 -23.82
C LYS A 55 -15.87 5.99 -24.80
N LYS A 56 -14.96 6.96 -24.89
CA LYS A 56 -13.68 6.73 -25.57
C LYS A 56 -13.00 5.52 -24.95
N PRO A 57 -12.43 4.61 -25.76
CA PRO A 57 -11.76 3.43 -25.23
C PRO A 57 -10.47 3.79 -24.50
N GLU A 58 -10.11 2.94 -23.56
CA GLU A 58 -8.80 2.89 -22.92
C GLU A 58 -7.96 1.80 -23.60
N ILE A 59 -6.73 2.12 -23.98
CA ILE A 59 -5.81 1.15 -24.57
C ILE A 59 -4.52 1.08 -23.77
N ALA A 60 -3.85 -0.09 -23.83
CA ALA A 60 -2.50 -0.28 -23.32
C ALA A 60 -1.55 -0.54 -24.50
N VAL A 61 -0.36 0.04 -24.43
CA VAL A 61 0.71 -0.16 -25.41
C VAL A 61 2.00 -0.50 -24.71
N VAL A 62 2.92 -1.16 -25.39
CA VAL A 62 4.22 -1.54 -24.86
C VAL A 62 5.30 -0.83 -25.66
N GLN A 63 6.19 -0.13 -24.99
CA GLN A 63 7.30 0.57 -25.65
C GLN A 63 8.17 -0.43 -26.44
N LYS A 64 8.54 -0.11 -27.66
CA LYS A 64 9.34 -0.99 -28.56
C LYS A 64 10.64 -1.48 -27.91
N SER A 65 11.29 -0.65 -27.08
CA SER A 65 12.53 -0.96 -26.38
C SER A 65 12.31 -1.60 -24.99
N PHE A 66 11.08 -2.02 -24.67
CA PHE A 66 10.74 -2.59 -23.38
C PHE A 66 11.57 -3.83 -23.06
N LYS A 67 12.14 -3.88 -21.84
CA LYS A 67 12.89 -5.02 -21.30
C LYS A 67 12.16 -5.63 -20.13
N TYR A 68 12.30 -6.93 -19.95
CA TYR A 68 11.76 -7.60 -18.78
C TYR A 68 12.40 -7.05 -17.48
N PRO A 69 11.66 -7.09 -16.36
CA PRO A 69 12.21 -6.65 -15.08
C PRO A 69 13.51 -7.35 -14.75
N GLN A 70 14.48 -6.57 -14.33
CA GLN A 70 15.83 -7.04 -14.02
C GLN A 70 16.32 -6.38 -12.74
N VAL A 71 16.90 -7.18 -11.85
CA VAL A 71 17.49 -6.70 -10.59
C VAL A 71 18.90 -7.25 -10.45
N PHE A 72 19.81 -6.40 -10.03
CA PHE A 72 21.07 -6.84 -9.44
C PHE A 72 20.83 -7.16 -7.97
N ARG A 73 21.26 -8.32 -7.50
CA ARG A 73 21.15 -8.73 -6.10
C ARG A 73 22.48 -9.22 -5.58
N ALA A 74 22.80 -8.82 -4.35
CA ALA A 74 23.93 -9.32 -3.58
C ALA A 74 23.44 -9.77 -2.20
N ASN A 75 23.95 -10.88 -1.69
CA ASN A 75 23.71 -11.31 -0.32
C ASN A 75 25.00 -11.82 0.32
N LEU A 76 25.09 -11.64 1.63
CA LEU A 76 26.16 -12.18 2.46
C LEU A 76 25.54 -12.65 3.79
N ALA A 77 25.89 -13.85 4.21
CA ALA A 77 25.49 -14.40 5.49
C ALA A 77 26.69 -14.96 6.26
N VAL A 78 26.63 -14.83 7.58
CA VAL A 78 27.60 -15.43 8.51
C VAL A 78 26.80 -16.23 9.54
N GLU A 79 27.17 -17.50 9.69
CA GLU A 79 26.62 -18.39 10.70
C GLU A 79 27.73 -18.80 11.65
N GLN A 80 27.49 -18.67 12.96
CA GLN A 80 28.46 -18.96 14.00
C GLN A 80 27.78 -19.64 15.18
N THR A 81 28.39 -20.74 15.65
CA THR A 81 28.00 -21.30 16.95
C THR A 81 28.80 -20.60 18.03
N LEU A 82 28.09 -19.92 18.93
CA LEU A 82 28.65 -19.23 20.09
C LEU A 82 28.79 -20.17 21.29
N PRO A 83 29.55 -19.80 22.34
CA PRO A 83 29.60 -20.56 23.58
C PRO A 83 28.19 -20.84 24.14
N GLY A 84 27.99 -22.03 24.70
CA GLY A 84 26.70 -22.50 25.17
C GLY A 84 25.75 -23.00 24.08
N ASN A 85 26.27 -23.38 22.92
CA ASN A 85 25.53 -23.90 21.76
C ASN A 85 24.43 -22.94 21.26
N VAL A 86 24.69 -21.64 21.32
CA VAL A 86 23.83 -20.61 20.71
C VAL A 86 24.24 -20.45 19.26
N LYS A 87 23.32 -20.64 18.32
CA LYS A 87 23.54 -20.35 16.90
C LYS A 87 23.22 -18.88 16.64
N LEU A 88 24.19 -18.16 16.07
CA LEU A 88 24.06 -16.81 15.56
C LEU A 88 24.06 -16.86 14.04
N GLN A 89 23.06 -16.22 13.43
CA GLN A 89 23.05 -15.97 11.98
C GLN A 89 22.90 -14.46 11.76
N LEU A 90 23.78 -13.90 10.93
CA LEU A 90 23.72 -12.53 10.43
C LEU A 90 23.62 -12.59 8.92
N GLU A 91 22.66 -11.88 8.34
CA GLU A 91 22.47 -11.83 6.89
C GLU A 91 22.22 -10.41 6.42
N GLY A 92 22.85 -10.05 5.30
CA GLY A 92 22.59 -8.83 4.55
C GLY A 92 22.19 -9.14 3.11
N ILE A 93 21.10 -8.55 2.64
CA ILE A 93 20.64 -8.64 1.27
C ILE A 93 20.50 -7.23 0.71
N TYR A 94 21.03 -7.00 -0.50
CA TYR A 94 20.84 -5.78 -1.26
C TYR A 94 20.32 -6.10 -2.65
N SER A 95 19.33 -5.32 -3.11
CA SER A 95 18.80 -5.44 -4.46
C SER A 95 18.70 -4.06 -5.10
N LYS A 96 19.20 -3.93 -6.34
CA LYS A 96 19.10 -2.71 -7.16
C LYS A 96 18.30 -2.99 -8.43
N THR A 97 17.30 -2.18 -8.68
CA THR A 97 16.54 -2.23 -9.92
C THR A 97 17.42 -1.83 -11.10
N MET A 98 17.52 -2.68 -12.11
CA MET A 98 18.14 -2.38 -13.40
C MET A 98 17.10 -2.04 -14.46
N ASN A 99 16.03 -2.83 -14.52
CA ASN A 99 14.84 -2.56 -15.32
C ASN A 99 13.61 -2.93 -14.48
N ASN A 100 12.63 -2.06 -14.43
CA ASN A 100 11.31 -2.38 -13.89
C ASN A 100 10.24 -1.74 -14.75
N VAL A 101 9.02 -2.19 -14.63
CA VAL A 101 7.89 -1.63 -15.38
C VAL A 101 7.52 -0.28 -14.79
N PHE A 102 7.31 0.69 -15.67
CA PHE A 102 6.77 2.00 -15.36
C PHE A 102 5.64 2.32 -16.34
N PHE A 103 4.62 3.03 -15.87
CA PHE A 103 3.43 3.35 -16.63
C PHE A 103 3.33 4.86 -16.85
N GLU A 104 3.00 5.28 -18.08
CA GLU A 104 2.66 6.66 -18.41
C GLU A 104 1.42 6.70 -19.29
N ASN A 105 0.70 7.81 -19.30
CA ASN A 105 -0.48 7.99 -20.12
C ASN A 105 -0.17 8.93 -21.29
N LEU A 106 -0.01 8.36 -22.51
CA LEU A 106 0.32 9.12 -23.72
C LEU A 106 -0.84 9.98 -24.25
N ALA A 107 -2.06 9.79 -23.71
CA ALA A 107 -3.18 10.66 -24.07
C ALA A 107 -3.09 12.05 -23.41
N LEU A 108 -2.25 12.22 -22.39
CA LEU A 108 -2.14 13.44 -21.61
C LEU A 108 -1.07 14.37 -22.16
N THR A 109 -1.40 15.66 -22.23
CA THR A 109 -0.45 16.73 -22.53
C THR A 109 -0.46 17.74 -21.38
N LYS A 110 0.71 18.17 -20.93
CA LYS A 110 0.84 19.27 -19.97
C LYS A 110 0.37 20.56 -20.63
N VAL A 111 -0.62 21.22 -20.03
CA VAL A 111 -1.23 22.46 -20.53
C VAL A 111 -1.06 23.64 -19.58
N GLY A 112 -0.42 23.43 -18.45
CA GLY A 112 -0.18 24.46 -17.44
C GLY A 112 0.26 23.89 -16.11
N GLU A 113 -0.06 24.62 -15.04
CA GLU A 113 0.27 24.24 -13.68
C GLU A 113 -0.93 24.44 -12.75
N VAL A 114 -1.06 23.58 -11.74
CA VAL A 114 -1.96 23.76 -10.61
C VAL A 114 -1.15 24.13 -9.38
N PHE A 115 -1.61 25.13 -8.65
CA PHE A 115 -0.98 25.59 -7.42
C PHE A 115 -1.81 25.16 -6.22
N ALA A 116 -1.31 24.22 -5.42
CA ALA A 116 -1.99 23.84 -4.18
C ALA A 116 -2.14 25.03 -3.22
N VAL A 117 -1.22 25.98 -3.29
CA VAL A 117 -1.30 27.26 -2.58
C VAL A 117 -1.11 28.40 -3.62
N PRO A 118 -2.08 29.31 -3.81
CA PRO A 118 -1.99 30.37 -4.77
C PRO A 118 -0.70 31.19 -4.63
N GLY A 119 0.00 31.42 -5.75
CA GLY A 119 1.23 32.22 -5.81
C GLY A 119 2.46 31.60 -5.14
N VAL A 120 2.44 30.32 -4.77
CA VAL A 120 3.57 29.61 -4.16
C VAL A 120 4.15 28.60 -5.14
N ASN A 121 5.31 28.87 -5.72
CA ASN A 121 5.95 28.02 -6.73
C ASN A 121 6.28 26.60 -6.22
N ALA A 122 6.64 26.44 -4.95
CA ALA A 122 6.89 25.13 -4.34
C ALA A 122 5.66 24.22 -4.36
N SER A 123 4.45 24.79 -4.39
CA SER A 123 3.17 24.10 -4.43
C SER A 123 2.68 23.78 -5.84
N ALA A 124 3.43 24.19 -6.89
CA ALA A 124 3.05 23.92 -8.26
C ALA A 124 3.16 22.43 -8.60
N ALA A 125 2.19 21.93 -9.34
CA ALA A 125 2.23 20.61 -9.98
C ALA A 125 1.78 20.75 -11.45
N PRO A 126 2.19 19.84 -12.35
CA PRO A 126 1.74 19.89 -13.74
C PRO A 126 0.21 19.76 -13.82
N PHE A 127 -0.38 20.57 -14.69
CA PHE A 127 -1.80 20.48 -15.04
C PHE A 127 -1.95 19.90 -16.44
N TYR A 128 -2.75 18.85 -16.57
CA TYR A 128 -2.89 18.06 -17.77
C TYR A 128 -4.23 18.28 -18.48
N SER A 129 -4.28 17.90 -19.73
CA SER A 129 -5.49 17.74 -20.51
C SER A 129 -5.33 16.55 -21.44
N ASN A 130 -6.42 15.84 -21.70
CA ASN A 130 -6.44 14.77 -22.69
C ASN A 130 -6.38 15.39 -24.09
N ALA A 131 -5.28 15.15 -24.82
CA ALA A 131 -5.08 15.59 -26.18
C ALA A 131 -5.61 14.59 -27.24
N SER A 132 -6.02 13.39 -26.81
CA SER A 132 -6.54 12.38 -27.74
C SER A 132 -8.02 12.61 -28.06
N SER A 133 -8.34 12.71 -29.34
CA SER A 133 -9.72 12.73 -29.83
C SER A 133 -10.38 11.33 -29.79
N ALA A 134 -9.57 10.25 -29.91
CA ALA A 134 -10.03 8.88 -30.09
C ALA A 134 -10.05 8.06 -28.79
N TYR A 135 -9.15 8.35 -27.84
CA TYR A 135 -8.94 7.53 -26.66
C TYR A 135 -9.10 8.33 -25.38
N GLU A 136 -9.65 7.69 -24.32
CA GLU A 136 -9.69 8.28 -22.97
C GLU A 136 -8.32 8.17 -22.30
N ASN A 137 -7.69 7.00 -22.40
CA ASN A 137 -6.35 6.75 -21.89
C ASN A 137 -5.53 5.91 -22.87
N ILE A 138 -4.24 6.20 -22.99
CA ILE A 138 -3.26 5.42 -23.73
C ILE A 138 -2.12 5.08 -22.77
N ILE A 139 -2.22 3.93 -22.11
CA ILE A 139 -1.26 3.53 -21.07
C ILE A 139 -0.07 2.82 -21.71
N ASN A 140 1.08 3.47 -21.67
CA ASN A 140 2.34 2.95 -22.18
C ASN A 140 3.14 2.26 -21.08
N LEU A 141 3.51 1.00 -21.31
CA LEU A 141 4.45 0.25 -20.49
C LEU A 141 5.87 0.53 -20.96
N LYS A 142 6.66 1.16 -20.12
CA LYS A 142 8.09 1.45 -20.36
C LYS A 142 8.95 0.98 -19.18
N ASN A 143 10.25 1.16 -19.26
CA ASN A 143 11.16 0.77 -18.19
C ASN A 143 11.63 1.96 -17.35
N THR A 144 11.95 1.66 -16.09
CA THR A 144 12.71 2.52 -15.18
C THR A 144 13.83 1.70 -14.53
N ASN A 145 14.96 2.36 -14.24
CA ASN A 145 16.08 1.80 -13.46
C ASN A 145 16.09 2.31 -12.01
N LYS A 146 15.07 3.07 -11.62
CA LYS A 146 14.92 3.62 -10.27
C LYS A 146 14.33 2.57 -9.34
N GLY A 147 14.92 2.42 -8.18
CA GLY A 147 14.47 1.50 -7.13
C GLY A 147 15.61 0.71 -6.51
N TYR A 148 15.47 0.39 -5.25
CA TYR A 148 16.36 -0.48 -4.50
C TYR A 148 15.68 -1.01 -3.25
N SER A 149 16.20 -2.12 -2.72
CA SER A 149 15.86 -2.60 -1.39
C SER A 149 17.07 -3.19 -0.70
N TYR A 150 17.07 -3.16 0.63
CA TYR A 150 18.01 -3.91 1.45
C TYR A 150 17.33 -4.43 2.71
N ALA A 151 17.87 -5.53 3.23
CA ALA A 151 17.49 -6.10 4.52
C ALA A 151 18.73 -6.58 5.25
N LEU A 152 18.81 -6.29 6.55
CA LEU A 152 19.82 -6.77 7.48
C LEU A 152 19.10 -7.54 8.56
N SER A 153 19.44 -8.82 8.73
CA SER A 153 18.82 -9.72 9.70
C SER A 153 19.84 -10.26 10.68
N ALA A 154 19.46 -10.34 11.94
CA ALA A 154 20.20 -11.04 12.99
C ALA A 154 19.26 -12.03 13.66
N GLN A 155 19.71 -13.28 13.80
CA GLN A 155 18.96 -14.34 14.46
C GLN A 155 19.83 -15.05 15.47
N LEU A 156 19.25 -15.33 16.64
CA LEU A 156 19.82 -16.18 17.67
C LEU A 156 18.90 -17.37 17.90
N GLU A 157 19.47 -18.57 18.01
CA GLU A 157 18.72 -19.78 18.26
C GLU A 157 19.46 -20.65 19.28
N LYS A 158 18.72 -21.19 20.24
CA LYS A 158 19.24 -22.13 21.21
C LYS A 158 18.25 -23.25 21.51
N TYR A 159 18.74 -24.44 21.43
CA TYR A 159 18.05 -25.65 21.91
C TYR A 159 18.61 -26.05 23.27
N PHE A 160 17.73 -26.36 24.21
CA PHE A 160 18.05 -26.85 25.55
C PHE A 160 17.70 -28.33 25.67
N ASP A 161 18.54 -29.11 26.32
CA ASP A 161 18.38 -30.56 26.43
C ASP A 161 17.08 -31.00 27.11
N PHE A 162 16.47 -30.13 27.93
CA PHE A 162 15.17 -30.40 28.55
C PHE A 162 13.96 -30.17 27.62
N GLY A 163 14.17 -29.89 26.34
CA GLY A 163 13.15 -29.79 25.32
C GLY A 163 12.64 -28.38 25.01
N LEU A 164 13.30 -27.32 25.53
CA LEU A 164 13.00 -25.92 25.17
C LEU A 164 13.83 -25.49 23.96
N ASP A 165 13.17 -24.96 22.94
CA ASP A 165 13.75 -24.28 21.78
C ASP A 165 13.40 -22.80 21.84
N VAL A 166 14.40 -21.94 21.75
CA VAL A 166 14.27 -20.47 21.78
C VAL A 166 14.90 -19.90 20.54
N ALA A 167 14.16 -19.13 19.77
CA ALA A 167 14.67 -18.36 18.65
C ALA A 167 14.21 -16.92 18.75
N ALA A 168 15.13 -15.98 18.48
CA ALA A 168 14.82 -14.55 18.39
C ALA A 168 15.49 -13.98 17.14
N SER A 169 14.75 -13.20 16.37
CA SER A 169 15.28 -12.52 15.20
C SER A 169 14.83 -11.06 15.13
N TYR A 170 15.70 -10.25 14.57
CA TYR A 170 15.41 -8.88 14.21
C TYR A 170 15.85 -8.61 12.77
N THR A 171 14.98 -7.98 12.00
CA THR A 171 15.28 -7.55 10.65
C THR A 171 15.06 -6.04 10.52
N TYR A 172 16.06 -5.35 9.98
CA TYR A 172 15.96 -3.97 9.53
C TYR A 172 16.02 -3.94 8.01
N GLY A 173 15.06 -3.23 7.38
CA GLY A 173 14.98 -3.17 5.93
C GLY A 173 14.49 -1.85 5.39
N ARG A 174 14.73 -1.63 4.10
CA ARG A 174 14.19 -0.52 3.30
C ARG A 174 13.89 -0.99 1.90
N SER A 175 12.78 -0.51 1.37
CA SER A 175 12.43 -0.71 -0.03
C SER A 175 11.90 0.59 -0.63
N ARG A 176 12.48 1.01 -1.75
CA ARG A 176 12.06 2.18 -2.50
C ARG A 176 11.82 1.84 -3.96
N SER A 177 10.73 2.36 -4.51
CA SER A 177 10.28 2.07 -5.87
C SER A 177 9.66 3.31 -6.52
N VAL A 178 9.45 3.26 -7.81
CA VAL A 178 8.67 4.28 -8.54
C VAL A 178 7.20 3.88 -8.63
N ASN A 179 6.94 2.56 -8.71
CA ASN A 179 5.61 1.97 -8.76
C ASN A 179 5.66 0.58 -8.12
N ASP A 180 4.64 0.21 -7.38
CA ASP A 180 4.59 -1.08 -6.68
C ASP A 180 3.95 -2.20 -7.51
N GLY A 181 3.30 -1.89 -8.65
CA GLY A 181 2.78 -2.89 -9.60
C GLY A 181 1.71 -3.82 -9.01
N THR A 182 0.78 -3.29 -8.22
CA THR A 182 -0.18 -4.09 -7.43
C THR A 182 -1.45 -4.49 -8.17
N SER A 183 -1.68 -3.99 -9.37
CA SER A 183 -2.89 -4.29 -10.17
C SER A 183 -2.58 -5.13 -11.39
N SER A 184 -3.55 -5.97 -11.80
CA SER A 184 -3.53 -6.70 -13.07
C SER A 184 -3.86 -5.79 -14.28
N VAL A 185 -4.38 -4.58 -14.06
CA VAL A 185 -4.76 -3.63 -15.10
C VAL A 185 -3.70 -2.55 -15.22
N ALA A 186 -3.17 -2.30 -16.42
CA ALA A 186 -2.14 -1.29 -16.67
C ALA A 186 -2.59 0.12 -16.25
N TYR A 187 -3.80 0.52 -16.61
CA TYR A 187 -4.39 1.80 -16.19
C TYR A 187 -4.47 1.94 -14.67
N SER A 188 -4.84 0.88 -13.95
CA SER A 188 -4.90 0.91 -12.49
C SER A 188 -3.53 1.08 -11.85
N ASN A 189 -2.47 0.52 -12.43
CA ASN A 189 -1.11 0.75 -11.94
C ASN A 189 -0.63 2.20 -12.16
N TRP A 190 -1.13 2.87 -13.19
CA TRP A 190 -0.85 4.29 -13.42
C TRP A 190 -1.69 5.16 -12.49
N LYS A 191 -3.00 5.02 -12.48
CA LYS A 191 -3.92 5.92 -11.76
C LYS A 191 -3.85 5.84 -10.23
N TYR A 192 -3.44 4.69 -9.66
CA TYR A 192 -3.28 4.51 -8.21
C TYR A 192 -1.84 4.69 -7.73
N ASN A 193 -0.95 5.17 -8.60
CA ASN A 193 0.41 5.52 -8.21
C ASN A 193 0.46 6.97 -7.72
N TYR A 194 0.37 7.16 -6.42
CA TYR A 194 0.37 8.50 -5.81
C TYR A 194 1.63 9.27 -6.18
N SER A 195 1.48 10.47 -6.72
CA SER A 195 2.59 11.32 -7.13
C SER A 195 2.19 12.80 -7.15
N ARG A 196 3.15 13.69 -7.21
CA ARG A 196 2.94 15.10 -7.55
C ARG A 196 2.72 15.26 -9.06
N ASP A 197 3.43 14.46 -9.84
CA ASP A 197 3.41 14.46 -11.30
C ASP A 197 3.06 13.06 -11.80
N THR A 198 1.79 12.85 -12.13
CA THR A 198 1.24 11.54 -12.51
C THR A 198 1.78 11.01 -13.84
N ASN A 199 2.28 11.91 -14.69
CA ASN A 199 2.81 11.56 -16.02
C ASN A 199 4.28 11.98 -16.22
N GLY A 200 4.97 12.28 -15.12
CA GLY A 200 6.38 12.67 -15.12
C GLY A 200 7.35 11.49 -15.22
N PRO A 201 8.64 11.75 -15.00
CA PRO A 201 9.71 10.75 -15.15
C PRO A 201 9.71 9.66 -14.05
N GLY A 202 8.71 9.64 -13.21
CA GLY A 202 8.59 8.76 -12.05
C GLY A 202 9.44 9.21 -10.86
N GLU A 203 8.78 9.54 -9.77
CA GLU A 203 9.40 9.90 -8.49
C GLU A 203 9.59 8.66 -7.62
N MET A 204 10.77 8.53 -7.00
CA MET A 204 11.00 7.46 -6.03
C MET A 204 10.31 7.78 -4.72
N GLY A 205 9.48 6.86 -4.23
CA GLY A 205 8.94 6.86 -2.89
C GLY A 205 9.26 5.57 -2.16
N TYR A 206 8.80 5.44 -0.93
CA TYR A 206 8.85 4.14 -0.27
C TYR A 206 7.94 3.15 -0.99
N SER A 207 8.36 1.88 -1.05
CA SER A 207 7.46 0.82 -1.49
C SER A 207 6.35 0.62 -0.45
N LYS A 208 5.15 0.28 -0.91
CA LYS A 208 4.05 -0.13 -0.03
C LYS A 208 4.42 -1.35 0.83
N PHE A 209 5.33 -2.19 0.35
CA PHE A 209 5.82 -3.39 1.03
C PHE A 209 7.01 -3.14 1.95
N ASP A 210 7.42 -1.87 2.14
CA ASP A 210 8.50 -1.51 3.03
C ASP A 210 8.08 -1.69 4.49
N ILE A 211 8.72 -2.63 5.18
CA ILE A 211 8.57 -2.88 6.61
C ILE A 211 9.95 -2.66 7.25
N PRO A 212 10.22 -1.44 7.79
CA PRO A 212 11.55 -1.10 8.29
C PRO A 212 12.05 -1.98 9.43
N HIS A 213 11.17 -2.38 10.33
CA HIS A 213 11.54 -3.16 11.51
C HIS A 213 10.63 -4.35 11.70
N ARG A 214 11.23 -5.51 11.92
CA ARG A 214 10.51 -6.72 12.31
C ARG A 214 11.27 -7.45 13.42
N VAL A 215 10.56 -7.79 14.48
CA VAL A 215 11.04 -8.65 15.57
C VAL A 215 10.21 -9.91 15.57
N MET A 216 10.85 -11.05 15.73
CA MET A 216 10.16 -12.33 15.96
C MET A 216 10.84 -13.06 17.10
N VAL A 217 10.06 -13.56 18.05
CA VAL A 217 10.53 -14.44 19.13
C VAL A 217 9.67 -15.69 19.15
N ARG A 218 10.31 -16.83 19.12
CA ARG A 218 9.67 -18.14 19.21
C ARG A 218 10.19 -18.88 20.44
N LEU A 219 9.28 -19.40 21.24
CA LEU A 219 9.53 -20.29 22.34
C LEU A 219 8.74 -21.57 22.09
N ASN A 220 9.41 -22.70 21.96
CA ASN A 220 8.75 -24.00 21.81
C ASN A 220 9.27 -24.92 22.91
N TYR A 221 8.38 -25.47 23.69
CA TYR A 221 8.69 -26.49 24.67
C TYR A 221 8.02 -27.80 24.27
N ASN A 222 8.82 -28.85 24.16
CA ASN A 222 8.36 -30.22 23.96
C ASN A 222 8.78 -31.06 25.17
N SER A 223 7.84 -31.45 25.99
CA SER A 223 8.16 -32.25 27.16
C SER A 223 8.75 -33.62 26.78
N PRO A 224 9.68 -34.18 27.56
CA PRO A 224 9.93 -35.62 27.53
C PRO A 224 8.61 -36.40 27.71
N LYS A 225 8.59 -37.64 27.27
CA LYS A 225 7.47 -38.51 27.56
C LYS A 225 7.34 -38.75 29.07
N TYR A 226 6.17 -38.55 29.64
CA TYR A 226 5.86 -38.74 31.04
C TYR A 226 4.70 -39.72 31.23
N CYS A 227 4.26 -40.02 32.45
CA CYS A 227 3.27 -41.06 32.75
C CYS A 227 3.63 -42.41 32.11
N GLN A 228 4.82 -42.95 32.43
CA GLN A 228 5.31 -44.23 31.88
C GLN A 228 5.45 -44.22 30.33
N GLY A 229 5.69 -43.07 29.71
CA GLY A 229 5.87 -42.93 28.26
C GLY A 229 4.56 -42.71 27.48
N TRP A 230 3.44 -42.59 28.15
CA TRP A 230 2.15 -42.43 27.49
C TRP A 230 1.84 -41.00 27.04
N LEU A 231 2.38 -40.00 27.71
CA LEU A 231 2.00 -38.61 27.46
C LEU A 231 3.21 -37.78 27.06
N SER A 232 3.00 -36.85 26.18
CA SER A 232 3.93 -35.71 25.92
C SER A 232 3.16 -34.44 25.60
N THR A 233 3.66 -33.33 26.06
CA THR A 233 3.03 -32.01 25.91
C THR A 233 3.93 -31.10 25.06
N SER A 234 3.35 -30.37 24.15
CA SER A 234 3.99 -29.27 23.45
C SER A 234 3.36 -27.92 23.78
N VAL A 235 4.17 -26.91 24.00
CA VAL A 235 3.72 -25.53 24.20
C VAL A 235 4.55 -24.62 23.31
N GLY A 236 3.88 -23.81 22.49
CA GLY A 236 4.51 -22.85 21.61
C GLY A 236 4.00 -21.45 21.91
N ILE A 237 4.91 -20.48 21.86
CA ILE A 237 4.62 -19.05 21.92
C ILE A 237 5.38 -18.38 20.79
N VAL A 238 4.67 -17.64 19.96
CA VAL A 238 5.28 -16.84 18.89
C VAL A 238 4.86 -15.38 19.09
N TYR A 239 5.84 -14.53 19.32
CA TYR A 239 5.67 -13.08 19.28
C TYR A 239 6.14 -12.56 17.91
N THR A 240 5.32 -11.75 17.26
CA THR A 240 5.68 -10.99 16.06
C THR A 240 5.41 -9.51 16.31
N GLY A 241 6.45 -8.70 16.22
CA GLY A 241 6.37 -7.24 16.24
C GLY A 241 6.83 -6.68 14.91
N THR A 242 6.03 -5.81 14.28
CA THR A 242 6.39 -5.16 13.02
C THR A 242 6.12 -3.66 13.09
N SER A 243 6.99 -2.87 12.47
CA SER A 243 6.60 -1.50 12.16
C SER A 243 5.35 -1.53 11.28
N GLY A 244 4.45 -0.56 11.48
CA GLY A 244 3.17 -0.52 10.79
C GLY A 244 3.29 -0.39 9.28
N GLY A 245 2.18 -0.60 8.60
CA GLY A 245 2.08 -0.49 7.15
C GLY A 245 2.31 0.93 6.63
N ARG A 246 2.86 1.04 5.42
CA ARG A 246 3.09 2.32 4.75
C ARG A 246 1.80 2.89 4.18
N TYR A 247 1.63 4.22 4.26
CA TYR A 247 0.58 4.96 3.58
C TYR A 247 1.06 6.33 3.08
N SER A 248 0.34 6.86 2.10
CA SER A 248 0.61 8.18 1.51
C SER A 248 -0.30 9.24 2.10
N LEU A 249 0.21 10.48 2.22
CA LEU A 249 -0.63 11.65 2.43
C LEU A 249 -1.09 12.16 1.07
N THR A 250 -2.40 12.21 0.87
CA THR A 250 -3.03 12.61 -0.39
C THR A 250 -4.11 13.67 -0.17
N MET A 251 -4.72 14.11 -1.22
CA MET A 251 -5.93 14.93 -1.18
C MET A 251 -7.11 14.08 -1.66
N ASN A 252 -8.27 14.16 -0.99
CA ASN A 252 -9.50 13.69 -1.59
C ASN A 252 -9.96 14.70 -2.64
N GLU A 253 -10.66 14.24 -3.67
CA GLU A 253 -10.99 15.10 -4.81
C GLU A 253 -12.46 14.91 -5.24
N LYS A 254 -13.24 15.99 -5.21
CA LYS A 254 -14.52 16.09 -5.92
C LYS A 254 -14.31 16.57 -7.35
N ASP A 255 -13.31 17.43 -7.56
CA ASP A 255 -12.87 17.90 -8.86
C ASP A 255 -11.42 17.43 -9.11
N ASP A 256 -11.06 17.21 -10.35
CA ASP A 256 -9.76 16.68 -10.76
C ASP A 256 -8.67 17.73 -10.55
N PHE A 257 -7.80 17.48 -9.54
CA PHE A 257 -6.81 18.46 -9.09
C PHE A 257 -5.81 18.85 -10.19
N ASN A 258 -5.30 17.89 -10.92
CA ASN A 258 -4.24 18.09 -11.91
C ASN A 258 -4.69 17.86 -13.36
N GLY A 259 -5.98 17.62 -13.60
CA GLY A 259 -6.55 17.46 -14.93
C GLY A 259 -6.18 16.18 -15.66
N ASP A 260 -5.69 15.17 -14.94
CA ASP A 260 -5.24 13.91 -15.53
C ASP A 260 -6.37 12.89 -15.83
N GLY A 261 -7.61 13.25 -15.49
CA GLY A 261 -8.79 12.41 -15.69
C GLY A 261 -9.07 11.45 -14.52
N TRP A 262 -8.25 11.45 -13.46
CA TRP A 262 -8.46 10.64 -12.27
C TRP A 262 -8.48 11.49 -11.00
N ARG A 263 -9.27 11.10 -10.01
CA ARG A 263 -9.41 11.81 -8.74
C ARG A 263 -8.81 10.99 -7.61
N GLY A 264 -7.94 11.61 -6.78
CA GLY A 264 -7.42 11.01 -5.55
C GLY A 264 -6.06 10.32 -5.68
N ASN A 265 -5.28 10.59 -6.75
CA ASN A 265 -3.90 10.12 -6.89
C ASN A 265 -2.84 11.18 -6.55
N ASN A 266 -3.27 12.38 -6.20
CA ASN A 266 -2.38 13.50 -5.94
C ASN A 266 -1.88 13.50 -4.49
N LEU A 267 -0.56 13.61 -4.33
CA LEU A 267 0.09 13.76 -3.03
C LEU A 267 -0.28 15.11 -2.40
N LEU A 268 -0.40 15.12 -1.08
CA LEU A 268 -0.69 16.31 -0.30
C LEU A 268 0.50 17.29 -0.35
N TYR A 269 0.25 18.55 -0.70
CA TYR A 269 1.17 19.63 -0.38
C TYR A 269 0.97 20.01 1.09
N ILE A 270 2.07 20.05 1.84
CA ILE A 270 2.06 20.35 3.28
C ILE A 270 2.49 21.81 3.43
N PRO A 271 1.57 22.78 3.63
CA PRO A 271 1.92 24.18 3.66
C PRO A 271 2.74 24.58 4.88
N THR A 272 3.58 25.60 4.75
CA THR A 272 4.07 26.36 5.90
C THR A 272 2.90 27.12 6.55
N LYS A 273 3.11 27.69 7.75
CA LYS A 273 2.06 28.48 8.40
C LYS A 273 1.61 29.69 7.57
N ASP A 274 2.57 30.38 6.95
CA ASP A 274 2.29 31.53 6.09
C ASP A 274 1.56 31.13 4.80
N GLU A 275 1.93 30.01 4.23
CA GLU A 275 1.27 29.45 3.02
C GLU A 275 -0.15 28.98 3.32
N LEU A 276 -0.39 28.41 4.50
CA LEU A 276 -1.71 27.95 4.92
C LEU A 276 -2.74 29.08 4.93
N SER A 277 -2.33 30.30 5.28
CA SER A 277 -3.20 31.49 5.24
C SER A 277 -3.68 31.84 3.83
N LYS A 278 -2.91 31.46 2.79
CA LYS A 278 -3.20 31.71 1.37
C LYS A 278 -4.05 30.60 0.73
N MET A 279 -4.19 29.44 1.39
CA MET A 279 -5.02 28.35 0.86
C MET A 279 -6.50 28.76 0.85
N ASN A 280 -7.17 28.47 -0.24
CA ASN A 280 -8.58 28.81 -0.42
C ASN A 280 -9.50 27.76 0.24
N PHE A 281 -9.66 27.84 1.56
CA PHE A 281 -10.66 27.05 2.26
C PHE A 281 -12.05 27.63 2.09
N ILE A 282 -13.06 26.76 1.95
CA ILE A 282 -14.47 27.11 1.87
C ILE A 282 -15.25 26.41 2.99
N ALA A 283 -16.40 26.98 3.34
CA ALA A 283 -17.30 26.35 4.30
C ALA A 283 -17.87 25.02 3.77
N SER A 284 -18.11 24.09 4.67
CA SER A 284 -18.72 22.80 4.37
C SER A 284 -19.78 22.43 5.39
N THR A 285 -20.80 21.67 4.96
CA THR A 285 -21.85 21.15 5.83
C THR A 285 -21.82 19.63 5.81
N ASP A 286 -21.79 18.99 6.97
CA ASP A 286 -21.83 17.55 7.10
C ASP A 286 -23.25 16.99 6.88
N LYS A 287 -23.38 15.65 6.87
CA LYS A 287 -24.68 14.96 6.70
C LYS A 287 -25.68 15.22 7.84
N LYS A 288 -25.21 15.74 8.97
CA LYS A 288 -26.04 16.06 10.16
C LYS A 288 -26.42 17.53 10.20
N GLY A 289 -26.01 18.34 9.23
CA GLY A 289 -26.28 19.76 9.15
C GLY A 289 -25.29 20.66 9.90
N ASN A 290 -24.18 20.12 10.47
CA ASN A 290 -23.17 20.92 11.13
C ASN A 290 -22.32 21.65 10.08
N VAL A 291 -22.14 22.95 10.30
CA VAL A 291 -21.33 23.81 9.41
C VAL A 291 -19.92 23.96 9.98
N THR A 292 -18.92 23.69 9.13
CA THR A 292 -17.51 24.04 9.39
C THR A 292 -17.18 25.24 8.51
N THR A 293 -16.84 26.39 9.12
CA THR A 293 -16.47 27.59 8.35
C THR A 293 -15.07 27.43 7.71
N ALA A 294 -14.73 28.30 6.77
CA ALA A 294 -13.42 28.30 6.11
C ALA A 294 -12.25 28.43 7.10
N ASP A 295 -12.39 29.32 8.10
CA ASP A 295 -11.35 29.53 9.11
C ASP A 295 -11.24 28.35 10.08
N GLN A 296 -12.37 27.75 10.47
CA GLN A 296 -12.38 26.52 11.24
C GLN A 296 -11.71 25.37 10.47
N ALA A 297 -12.01 25.22 9.16
CA ALA A 297 -11.38 24.19 8.34
C ALA A 297 -9.86 24.37 8.23
N ARG A 298 -9.39 25.61 8.10
CA ARG A 298 -7.97 25.96 8.09
C ARG A 298 -7.28 25.63 9.42
N GLN A 299 -7.93 25.99 10.55
CA GLN A 299 -7.38 25.67 11.87
C GLN A 299 -7.33 24.17 12.13
N LEU A 300 -8.39 23.42 11.80
CA LEU A 300 -8.43 21.97 11.92
C LEU A 300 -7.34 21.29 11.08
N PHE A 301 -7.05 21.82 9.89
CA PHE A 301 -5.96 21.30 9.07
C PHE A 301 -4.59 21.62 9.67
N GLU A 302 -4.39 22.82 10.27
CA GLU A 302 -3.17 23.12 11.02
C GLU A 302 -2.99 22.17 12.21
N ASP A 303 -4.04 21.95 12.98
CA ASP A 303 -4.01 21.03 14.13
C ASP A 303 -3.68 19.59 13.70
N TRP A 304 -4.23 19.16 12.58
CA TRP A 304 -3.91 17.87 11.98
C TRP A 304 -2.45 17.78 11.54
N ILE A 305 -1.89 18.82 10.91
CA ILE A 305 -0.47 18.88 10.54
C ILE A 305 0.42 18.78 11.78
N GLN A 306 0.08 19.49 12.88
CA GLN A 306 0.83 19.42 14.14
C GLN A 306 0.77 18.03 14.77
N GLY A 307 -0.36 17.35 14.69
CA GLY A 307 -0.56 15.99 15.20
C GLY A 307 0.14 14.90 14.38
N ASN A 308 0.44 15.15 13.10
CA ASN A 308 1.10 14.17 12.24
C ASN A 308 2.62 14.37 12.24
N SER A 309 3.38 13.38 12.70
CA SER A 309 4.84 13.49 12.86
C SER A 309 5.59 13.79 11.56
N TYR A 310 5.15 13.20 10.44
CA TYR A 310 5.74 13.45 9.13
C TYR A 310 5.37 14.86 8.62
N ALA A 311 4.08 15.19 8.61
CA ALA A 311 3.62 16.47 8.07
C ALA A 311 4.22 17.66 8.82
N ARG A 312 4.33 17.57 10.15
CA ARG A 312 4.92 18.62 10.98
C ARG A 312 6.36 18.98 10.59
N THR A 313 7.15 17.99 10.16
CA THR A 313 8.57 18.15 9.82
C THR A 313 8.84 18.38 8.32
N HIS A 314 7.81 18.24 7.47
CA HIS A 314 7.96 18.35 6.01
C HIS A 314 7.07 19.43 5.40
N ARG A 315 7.02 20.60 6.07
CA ARG A 315 6.26 21.76 5.59
C ARG A 315 6.95 22.42 4.38
N GLY A 316 6.16 23.07 3.54
CA GLY A 316 6.61 23.79 2.33
C GLY A 316 6.92 22.86 1.15
N GLN A 317 6.43 21.62 1.16
CA GLN A 317 6.70 20.64 0.10
C GLN A 317 5.57 19.62 -0.06
N TYR A 318 5.53 18.93 -1.19
CA TYR A 318 4.67 17.76 -1.38
C TYR A 318 5.13 16.61 -0.50
N ALA A 319 4.18 15.87 0.05
CA ALA A 319 4.46 14.61 0.74
C ALA A 319 5.11 13.61 -0.21
N GLU A 320 6.02 12.80 0.31
CA GLU A 320 6.57 11.67 -0.45
C GLU A 320 5.59 10.49 -0.43
N ARG A 321 5.52 9.72 -1.52
CA ARG A 321 4.70 8.50 -1.57
C ARG A 321 5.09 7.51 -0.50
N ASN A 322 4.08 6.97 0.21
CA ASN A 322 4.25 5.99 1.28
C ASN A 322 5.22 6.44 2.41
N SER A 323 5.28 7.76 2.66
CA SER A 323 6.18 8.34 3.66
C SER A 323 5.76 8.10 5.11
N CYS A 324 4.46 7.94 5.34
CA CYS A 324 3.91 7.70 6.66
C CYS A 324 3.80 6.20 6.97
N MET A 325 3.71 5.88 8.26
CA MET A 325 3.48 4.53 8.76
C MET A 325 2.36 4.54 9.79
N THR A 326 1.59 3.46 9.83
CA THR A 326 0.67 3.19 10.94
C THR A 326 1.45 2.83 12.19
N ASP A 327 0.75 2.68 13.32
CA ASP A 327 1.39 2.29 14.57
C ASP A 327 2.03 0.90 14.47
N TRP A 328 2.95 0.63 15.41
CA TRP A 328 3.58 -0.67 15.56
C TRP A 328 2.56 -1.76 15.84
N GLU A 329 2.63 -2.87 15.10
CA GLU A 329 1.75 -4.02 15.27
C GLU A 329 2.44 -5.11 16.08
N ASN A 330 1.76 -5.60 17.13
CA ASN A 330 2.25 -6.65 18.00
C ASN A 330 1.26 -7.80 18.00
N ASN A 331 1.74 -9.02 17.77
CA ASN A 331 0.93 -10.24 17.82
C ASN A 331 1.59 -11.30 18.70
N ILE A 332 0.81 -12.00 19.50
CA ILE A 332 1.24 -13.19 20.23
C ILE A 332 0.28 -14.33 19.87
N ASP A 333 0.85 -15.39 19.34
CA ASP A 333 0.15 -16.64 19.04
C ASP A 333 0.58 -17.71 20.04
N LEU A 334 -0.37 -18.50 20.50
CA LEU A 334 -0.14 -19.60 21.43
C LEU A 334 -0.51 -20.93 20.79
N HIS A 335 0.32 -21.92 21.03
CA HIS A 335 0.07 -23.32 20.68
C HIS A 335 0.13 -24.18 21.93
N PHE A 336 -0.82 -25.07 22.10
CA PHE A 336 -0.82 -26.14 23.08
C PHE A 336 -1.14 -27.47 22.39
N GLY A 337 -0.29 -28.47 22.62
CA GLY A 337 -0.50 -29.81 22.09
C GLY A 337 -0.35 -30.86 23.19
N GLN A 338 -1.26 -31.81 23.21
CA GLN A 338 -1.18 -33.00 24.09
C GLN A 338 -1.19 -34.26 23.26
N SER A 339 -0.12 -35.02 23.32
CA SER A 339 -0.02 -36.34 22.67
C SER A 339 -0.20 -37.48 23.65
N ILE A 340 -0.94 -38.48 23.21
CA ILE A 340 -1.15 -39.78 23.92
C ILE A 340 -0.51 -40.87 23.04
N HIS A 341 0.47 -41.57 23.57
CA HIS A 341 1.20 -42.64 22.89
C HIS A 341 0.67 -43.99 23.32
N LEU A 342 -0.04 -44.71 22.47
CA LEU A 342 -0.59 -46.02 22.72
C LEU A 342 0.37 -47.10 22.22
N LYS A 343 1.14 -47.68 23.14
CA LYS A 343 2.07 -48.82 22.90
C LYS A 343 2.97 -48.69 21.68
N ASN A 344 3.41 -47.49 21.33
CA ASN A 344 4.19 -47.16 20.12
C ASN A 344 3.52 -47.52 18.78
N LEU A 345 2.25 -47.85 18.76
CA LEU A 345 1.48 -48.20 17.56
C LEU A 345 0.63 -47.01 17.06
N VAL A 346 0.03 -46.26 17.99
CA VAL A 346 -0.85 -45.15 17.66
C VAL A 346 -0.50 -43.97 18.52
N ARG A 347 -0.43 -42.79 17.90
CA ARG A 347 -0.35 -41.52 18.61
C ARG A 347 -1.62 -40.72 18.34
N LEU A 348 -2.31 -40.36 19.40
CA LEU A 348 -3.41 -39.40 19.38
C LEU A 348 -2.84 -38.03 19.80
N GLU A 349 -3.20 -36.99 19.08
CA GLU A 349 -2.71 -35.63 19.36
C GLU A 349 -3.89 -34.68 19.35
N PHE A 350 -4.06 -33.93 20.43
CA PHE A 350 -4.98 -32.79 20.53
C PHE A 350 -4.19 -31.49 20.49
N THR A 351 -4.62 -30.55 19.69
CA THR A 351 -4.00 -29.25 19.59
C THR A 351 -5.02 -28.16 19.83
N LEU A 352 -4.56 -27.08 20.47
CA LEU A 352 -5.27 -25.83 20.65
C LEU A 352 -4.32 -24.70 20.20
N ASP A 353 -4.69 -23.99 19.14
CA ASP A 353 -3.99 -22.81 18.66
C ASP A 353 -4.84 -21.57 18.93
N VAL A 354 -4.26 -20.56 19.56
CA VAL A 354 -4.90 -19.27 19.80
C VAL A 354 -4.10 -18.20 19.06
N ILE A 355 -4.66 -17.71 17.97
CA ILE A 355 -4.06 -16.68 17.14
C ILE A 355 -4.47 -15.30 17.68
N ASN A 356 -3.52 -14.41 17.78
CA ASN A 356 -3.68 -13.06 18.35
C ASN A 356 -4.24 -13.11 19.80
N PHE A 357 -3.59 -13.89 20.65
CA PHE A 357 -3.98 -14.08 22.06
C PHE A 357 -4.13 -12.77 22.83
N THR A 358 -3.30 -11.78 22.54
CA THR A 358 -3.37 -10.47 23.20
C THR A 358 -4.70 -9.78 22.95
N ASN A 359 -5.28 -9.89 21.75
CA ASN A 359 -6.58 -9.32 21.42
C ASN A 359 -7.74 -10.04 22.15
N MET A 360 -7.57 -11.34 22.48
CA MET A 360 -8.52 -12.08 23.31
C MET A 360 -8.59 -11.46 24.72
N LEU A 361 -7.46 -11.01 25.27
CA LEU A 361 -7.40 -10.41 26.61
C LEU A 361 -7.92 -8.97 26.59
N ASN A 362 -7.58 -8.19 25.57
CA ASN A 362 -8.02 -6.80 25.42
C ASN A 362 -8.13 -6.43 23.93
N LYS A 363 -9.33 -6.05 23.49
CA LYS A 363 -9.65 -5.68 22.10
C LYS A 363 -8.79 -4.54 21.52
N ARG A 364 -8.05 -3.79 22.34
CA ARG A 364 -7.11 -2.75 21.92
C ARG A 364 -5.69 -3.26 21.71
N TRP A 365 -5.40 -4.50 22.09
CA TRP A 365 -4.11 -5.13 21.89
C TRP A 365 -4.13 -5.99 20.65
N GLY A 366 -2.98 -6.25 20.06
CA GLY A 366 -2.88 -7.05 18.84
C GLY A 366 -3.67 -6.45 17.66
N THR A 367 -3.78 -5.12 17.61
CA THR A 367 -4.49 -4.45 16.52
C THR A 367 -3.60 -4.35 15.29
N THR A 368 -4.22 -4.53 14.11
CA THR A 368 -3.59 -4.29 12.80
C THR A 368 -4.42 -3.29 12.00
N TYR A 369 -3.73 -2.49 11.19
CA TYR A 369 -4.39 -1.47 10.35
C TYR A 369 -4.81 -2.02 8.98
N GLY A 370 -4.44 -3.25 8.65
CA GLY A 370 -4.71 -3.81 7.34
C GLY A 370 -4.02 -3.00 6.24
N ASN A 371 -4.71 -2.84 5.12
CA ASN A 371 -4.17 -2.09 3.98
C ASN A 371 -4.59 -0.62 4.04
N ALA A 372 -3.95 0.20 4.88
CA ALA A 372 -4.05 1.64 4.77
C ALA A 372 -3.25 2.11 3.55
N TYR A 373 -3.91 2.63 2.51
CA TYR A 373 -3.24 3.07 1.28
C TYR A 373 -2.91 4.55 1.30
N ASN A 374 -3.83 5.37 1.83
CA ASN A 374 -3.71 6.82 1.87
C ASN A 374 -4.54 7.45 2.97
N VAL A 375 -4.12 8.63 3.38
CA VAL A 375 -4.83 9.51 4.32
C VAL A 375 -4.95 10.88 3.68
N SER A 376 -6.16 11.41 3.64
CA SER A 376 -6.47 12.68 2.96
C SER A 376 -7.13 13.66 3.95
N PRO A 377 -6.36 14.58 4.57
CA PRO A 377 -6.90 15.52 5.56
C PRO A 377 -7.73 16.65 4.96
N ILE A 378 -7.59 16.89 3.67
CA ILE A 378 -8.36 17.89 2.92
C ILE A 378 -8.98 17.28 1.66
N MET A 379 -10.03 17.95 1.19
CA MET A 379 -10.73 17.60 -0.03
C MET A 379 -10.72 18.78 -0.99
N VAL A 380 -10.28 18.56 -2.21
CA VAL A 380 -10.41 19.48 -3.35
C VAL A 380 -11.88 19.52 -3.78
N ASN A 381 -12.53 20.68 -3.72
CA ASN A 381 -13.95 20.80 -4.09
C ASN A 381 -14.13 21.30 -5.51
N LYS A 382 -13.37 22.31 -5.91
CA LYS A 382 -13.48 22.93 -7.24
C LYS A 382 -12.13 23.48 -7.67
N ILE A 383 -11.83 23.33 -8.94
CA ILE A 383 -10.64 23.91 -9.61
C ILE A 383 -11.11 25.10 -10.44
N VAL A 384 -10.52 26.26 -10.18
CA VAL A 384 -10.68 27.47 -11.01
C VAL A 384 -9.48 27.55 -11.95
N LYS A 385 -9.73 27.66 -13.24
CA LYS A 385 -8.71 27.70 -14.31
C LYS A 385 -8.70 29.09 -14.93
N THR A 386 -7.51 29.66 -15.08
CA THR A 386 -7.28 30.93 -15.76
C THR A 386 -6.17 30.76 -16.78
N GLY A 387 -6.03 31.73 -17.72
CA GLY A 387 -5.03 31.64 -18.77
C GLY A 387 -5.49 30.91 -20.04
N ALA A 388 -4.64 30.94 -21.06
CA ALA A 388 -4.89 30.26 -22.33
C ALA A 388 -4.30 28.85 -22.36
N ALA A 389 -4.68 28.03 -23.33
CA ALA A 389 -4.11 26.70 -23.55
C ALA A 389 -2.59 26.74 -23.64
N GLY A 390 -1.89 25.91 -22.87
CA GLY A 390 -0.44 25.89 -22.75
C GLY A 390 0.11 26.70 -21.56
N ASN A 391 -0.69 27.64 -21.00
CA ASN A 391 -0.32 28.46 -19.85
C ASN A 391 -1.47 28.54 -18.83
N ILE A 392 -2.18 27.43 -18.62
CA ILE A 392 -3.26 27.36 -17.64
C ILE A 392 -2.66 27.47 -16.25
N VAL A 393 -3.23 28.37 -15.44
CA VAL A 393 -3.04 28.43 -13.99
C VAL A 393 -4.32 27.89 -13.35
N ALA A 394 -4.19 26.81 -12.58
CA ALA A 394 -5.30 26.18 -11.88
C ALA A 394 -5.14 26.34 -10.38
N GLU A 395 -6.22 26.72 -9.69
CA GLU A 395 -6.23 26.96 -8.25
C GLU A 395 -7.43 26.21 -7.62
N PRO A 396 -7.18 25.35 -6.61
CA PRO A 396 -8.21 24.60 -5.94
C PRO A 396 -8.86 25.37 -4.79
N SER A 397 -10.11 25.00 -4.48
CA SER A 397 -10.73 25.28 -3.19
C SER A 397 -10.80 24.02 -2.34
N TYR A 398 -10.70 24.17 -1.02
CA TYR A 398 -10.56 23.06 -0.08
C TYR A 398 -11.64 23.03 0.99
N THR A 399 -11.96 21.83 1.46
CA THR A 399 -12.64 21.60 2.73
C THR A 399 -11.82 20.63 3.59
N TYR A 400 -11.99 20.69 4.92
CA TYR A 400 -11.36 19.76 5.85
C TYR A 400 -12.08 18.41 5.87
N ASN A 401 -11.32 17.32 6.01
CA ASN A 401 -11.82 15.97 6.19
C ASN A 401 -11.53 15.47 7.62
N PRO A 402 -12.52 15.36 8.51
CA PRO A 402 -12.31 14.97 9.90
C PRO A 402 -11.93 13.50 10.08
N ASN A 403 -12.12 12.66 9.06
CA ASN A 403 -11.82 11.22 9.11
C ASN A 403 -10.43 10.86 8.54
N ALA A 404 -9.50 11.79 8.59
CA ALA A 404 -8.18 11.68 7.98
C ALA A 404 -7.13 11.05 8.92
N ASN A 405 -7.43 9.88 9.46
CA ASN A 405 -6.47 9.11 10.23
C ASN A 405 -6.59 7.61 9.88
N PRO A 406 -5.48 6.86 9.89
CA PRO A 406 -5.55 5.41 9.80
C PRO A 406 -6.36 4.85 10.96
N THR A 407 -7.24 3.90 10.67
CA THR A 407 -8.04 3.21 11.69
C THR A 407 -7.70 1.73 11.72
N PRO A 408 -7.58 1.11 12.91
CA PRO A 408 -7.39 -0.33 13.02
C PRO A 408 -8.53 -1.09 12.33
N SER A 409 -8.19 -2.19 11.67
CA SER A 409 -9.17 -3.11 11.09
C SER A 409 -9.73 -4.01 12.18
N ASP A 410 -11.02 -3.86 12.50
CA ASP A 410 -11.67 -4.72 13.50
C ASP A 410 -11.61 -6.21 13.12
N ILE A 411 -11.93 -6.54 11.86
CA ILE A 411 -11.95 -7.93 11.39
C ILE A 411 -10.55 -8.55 11.38
N ALA A 412 -9.55 -7.83 10.85
CA ALA A 412 -8.18 -8.34 10.77
C ALA A 412 -7.49 -8.44 12.12
N SER A 413 -7.98 -7.70 13.13
CA SER A 413 -7.43 -7.71 14.49
C SER A 413 -8.04 -8.77 15.39
N ARG A 414 -9.14 -9.42 14.98
CA ARG A 414 -9.84 -10.39 15.86
C ARG A 414 -8.99 -11.60 16.13
N TRP A 415 -8.95 -11.98 17.41
CA TRP A 415 -8.42 -13.28 17.80
C TRP A 415 -9.30 -14.41 17.30
N HIS A 416 -8.72 -15.55 17.06
CA HIS A 416 -9.44 -16.79 16.77
C HIS A 416 -8.68 -17.98 17.34
N MET A 417 -9.40 -19.08 17.53
CA MET A 417 -8.78 -20.32 17.99
C MET A 417 -9.15 -21.49 17.08
N GLN A 418 -8.25 -22.44 17.01
CA GLN A 418 -8.41 -23.67 16.28
C GLN A 418 -8.18 -24.84 17.21
N LEU A 419 -9.11 -25.79 17.21
CA LEU A 419 -8.95 -27.11 17.84
C LEU A 419 -8.60 -28.12 16.76
N GLY A 420 -7.57 -28.91 17.02
CA GLY A 420 -7.14 -29.98 16.14
C GLY A 420 -7.14 -31.34 16.83
N PHE A 421 -7.43 -32.38 16.06
CA PHE A 421 -7.28 -33.77 16.47
C PHE A 421 -6.58 -34.55 15.37
N ARG A 422 -5.53 -35.27 15.73
CA ARG A 422 -4.72 -36.07 14.80
C ARG A 422 -4.53 -37.47 15.33
N ILE A 423 -4.67 -38.45 14.46
CA ILE A 423 -4.32 -39.85 14.72
C ILE A 423 -3.15 -40.20 13.80
N ALA A 424 -2.06 -40.71 14.35
CA ALA A 424 -0.93 -41.23 13.60
C ALA A 424 -0.70 -42.70 14.02
N PHE A 425 -0.56 -43.57 13.03
CA PHE A 425 -0.34 -45.00 13.18
C PHE A 425 0.74 -45.51 12.24
#